data_1f9d88c74defcb56de098c9f0106050e
#
_entry.id   1f9d88c74defcb56de098c9f0106050e
#
_cell.length_a   1.000
_cell.length_b   1.000
_cell.length_c   1.000
_cell.angle_alpha   90.00
_cell.angle_beta   90.00
_cell.angle_gamma   90.00
#
_symmetry.space_group_name_H-M   'P 1'
#
loop_
_entity.id
_entity.type
_entity.pdbx_description
1 polymer ?
#
loop_
_entity_poly.entity_id
_entity_poly.type
_entity_poly.pdbx_seq_one_letter_code
_entity_poly.pdbx_strand_id
1 'polypeptide(L)'
;MEIPQLFKETRYGMPPADQILPNRNYLIGYSYLFRQPRWAMQVIDGEAQDVAVDREDCFRPDLRIPEMFRSTLADYRGSGYDRGHLVPSADRNSNRLENSETFLMSNMAPQHPDLNRKTWRMLEDKVRTIAIKEEIVEVYAISGPVFDIGQPFTKIGDDVVVPHEFFKSVLVEDSKGKIKIYSFIIPNTANNETDFNKFATSVNYLEFRTGLELWNKLKGQSIEKLKKKIQRI
;
A
#
# COMPACT_ATOMS: atom_id res chain seq x y z
N MET A 1 4.60 -18.45 15.13
CA MET A 1 5.78 -17.65 15.56
C MET A 1 5.35 -16.21 15.50
N GLU A 2 5.10 -15.56 16.63
CA GLU A 2 4.85 -14.13 16.64
C GLU A 2 6.15 -13.45 16.23
N ILE A 3 6.13 -12.70 15.13
CA ILE A 3 7.22 -11.77 14.80
C ILE A 3 7.11 -10.68 15.87
N PRO A 4 8.02 -10.64 16.85
CA PRO A 4 7.86 -9.69 17.94
C PRO A 4 7.97 -8.29 17.36
N GLN A 5 7.35 -7.31 17.99
CA GLN A 5 7.48 -5.85 17.91
C GLN A 5 8.77 -5.23 17.30
N LEU A 6 9.50 -6.00 16.47
CA LEU A 6 10.72 -5.57 15.79
C LEU A 6 10.45 -4.51 14.73
N PHE A 7 9.21 -4.44 14.22
CA PHE A 7 8.83 -3.50 13.17
C PHE A 7 7.72 -2.58 13.69
N LYS A 8 8.00 -1.30 13.71
CA LYS A 8 7.06 -0.23 14.11
C LYS A 8 5.75 -0.35 13.32
N GLU A 9 5.83 -0.71 12.05
CA GLU A 9 4.71 -0.89 11.13
C GLU A 9 3.68 -1.90 11.64
N THR A 10 4.09 -2.92 12.40
CA THR A 10 3.21 -4.00 12.88
C THR A 10 2.54 -3.71 14.23
N ARG A 11 2.64 -2.49 14.74
CA ARG A 11 2.05 -2.10 16.03
C ARG A 11 0.56 -2.46 16.12
N TYR A 12 -0.19 -2.21 15.08
CA TYR A 12 -1.63 -2.46 15.01
C TYR A 12 -2.00 -3.76 14.28
N GLY A 13 -1.02 -4.62 14.03
CA GLY A 13 -1.20 -5.91 13.37
C GLY A 13 -0.70 -5.92 11.93
N MET A 14 -0.63 -7.12 11.37
CA MET A 14 -0.13 -7.38 10.02
C MET A 14 -0.95 -8.51 9.39
N PRO A 15 -1.48 -8.33 8.15
CA PRO A 15 -2.16 -9.42 7.45
C PRO A 15 -1.18 -10.53 7.05
N PRO A 16 -1.65 -11.77 6.83
CA PRO A 16 -0.82 -12.86 6.30
C PRO A 16 -0.48 -12.64 4.83
N ALA A 17 0.61 -13.28 4.38
CA ALA A 17 1.02 -13.38 2.99
C ALA A 17 1.86 -14.65 2.78
N ASP A 18 2.15 -15.00 1.51
CA ASP A 18 2.98 -16.16 1.19
C ASP A 18 4.43 -15.94 1.63
N GLN A 19 4.93 -14.69 1.48
CA GLN A 19 6.24 -14.29 1.98
C GLN A 19 6.17 -12.87 2.54
N ILE A 20 6.80 -12.65 3.71
CA ILE A 20 6.99 -11.32 4.30
C ILE A 20 8.39 -10.84 3.94
N LEU A 21 8.48 -9.66 3.35
CA LEU A 21 9.73 -9.03 2.92
C LEU A 21 9.93 -7.73 3.69
N PRO A 22 10.76 -7.74 4.74
CA PRO A 22 11.13 -6.52 5.46
C PRO A 22 12.03 -5.63 4.61
N ASN A 23 11.74 -4.34 4.63
CA ASN A 23 12.58 -3.28 4.09
C ASN A 23 12.78 -2.22 5.17
N ARG A 24 13.59 -1.19 4.91
CA ARG A 24 13.72 -0.06 5.83
C ARG A 24 12.43 0.73 5.88
N ASN A 25 11.83 0.79 7.07
CA ASN A 25 10.62 1.56 7.36
C ASN A 25 9.35 1.14 6.57
N TYR A 26 9.33 -0.09 6.01
CA TYR A 26 8.11 -0.67 5.44
C TYR A 26 8.22 -2.19 5.27
N LEU A 27 7.08 -2.87 5.17
CA LEU A 27 6.96 -4.31 4.98
C LEU A 27 6.13 -4.60 3.74
N ILE A 28 6.50 -5.65 3.01
CA ILE A 28 5.71 -6.20 1.91
C ILE A 28 5.22 -7.61 2.28
N GLY A 29 3.94 -7.85 2.15
CA GLY A 29 3.38 -9.19 2.07
C GLY A 29 3.22 -9.58 0.60
N TYR A 30 4.07 -10.46 0.11
CA TYR A 30 4.09 -10.87 -1.28
C TYR A 30 3.20 -12.08 -1.54
N SER A 31 2.56 -12.11 -2.71
CA SER A 31 1.79 -13.25 -3.20
C SER A 31 2.51 -13.95 -4.34
N TYR A 32 2.80 -15.24 -4.15
CA TYR A 32 3.36 -16.07 -5.20
C TYR A 32 2.35 -16.33 -6.33
N LEU A 33 1.08 -16.50 -5.97
CA LEU A 33 0.00 -16.74 -6.94
C LEU A 33 -0.17 -15.57 -7.92
N PHE A 34 -0.14 -14.34 -7.40
CA PHE A 34 -0.35 -13.13 -8.22
C PHE A 34 0.96 -12.51 -8.73
N ARG A 35 2.12 -13.00 -8.25
CA ARG A 35 3.48 -12.53 -8.57
C ARG A 35 3.66 -11.03 -8.32
N GLN A 36 3.07 -10.54 -7.24
CA GLN A 36 3.12 -9.13 -6.83
C GLN A 36 2.79 -9.00 -5.34
N PRO A 37 2.97 -7.80 -4.72
CA PRO A 37 2.57 -7.61 -3.34
C PRO A 37 1.06 -7.81 -3.17
N ARG A 38 0.66 -8.57 -2.16
CA ARG A 38 -0.72 -8.65 -1.69
C ARG A 38 -1.08 -7.44 -0.85
N TRP A 39 -0.10 -6.92 -0.16
CA TRP A 39 -0.16 -5.68 0.61
C TRP A 39 1.24 -5.12 0.85
N ALA A 40 1.31 -3.82 1.07
CA ALA A 40 2.47 -3.12 1.61
C ALA A 40 2.03 -2.30 2.81
N MET A 41 2.82 -2.30 3.90
CA MET A 41 2.51 -1.49 5.07
C MET A 41 3.71 -0.65 5.48
N GLN A 42 3.42 0.59 5.91
CA GLN A 42 4.42 1.57 6.30
C GLN A 42 3.91 2.47 7.42
N VAL A 43 4.86 3.07 8.15
CA VAL A 43 4.61 4.27 8.95
C VAL A 43 5.08 5.46 8.12
N ILE A 44 4.25 6.47 7.99
CA ILE A 44 4.56 7.69 7.25
C ILE A 44 5.12 8.70 8.25
N ASP A 45 6.38 9.05 8.08
CA ASP A 45 7.09 10.00 8.92
C ASP A 45 6.89 11.42 8.38
N GLY A 46 6.28 12.28 9.19
CA GLY A 46 6.07 13.69 8.83
C GLY A 46 7.37 14.50 8.80
N GLU A 47 8.37 14.12 9.61
CA GLU A 47 9.65 14.84 9.73
C GLU A 47 10.65 14.48 8.60
N ALA A 48 10.55 13.27 8.04
CA ALA A 48 11.48 12.78 7.03
C ALA A 48 11.40 13.53 5.68
N GLN A 49 10.51 14.49 5.53
CA GLN A 49 10.28 15.21 4.27
C GLN A 49 11.18 16.42 4.06
N ASP A 50 11.94 16.84 5.09
CA ASP A 50 12.79 18.05 5.02
C ASP A 50 14.11 17.84 4.30
N VAL A 51 14.56 16.59 4.07
CA VAL A 51 15.78 16.25 3.35
C VAL A 51 15.45 15.32 2.20
N ALA A 52 14.94 15.87 1.11
CA ALA A 52 14.57 15.08 -0.05
C ALA A 52 15.82 14.71 -0.88
N VAL A 53 16.10 13.42 -1.02
CA VAL A 53 16.98 12.91 -2.07
C VAL A 53 16.25 12.83 -3.40
N ASP A 54 16.99 12.92 -4.49
CA ASP A 54 16.45 12.70 -5.83
C ASP A 54 15.88 11.27 -5.95
N ARG A 55 14.83 11.14 -6.75
CA ARG A 55 14.24 9.85 -7.06
C ARG A 55 15.23 8.95 -7.78
N GLU A 56 15.56 7.78 -7.21
CA GLU A 56 16.60 6.88 -7.71
C GLU A 56 16.22 6.17 -9.05
N ASP A 57 14.94 5.96 -9.30
CA ASP A 57 14.40 5.31 -10.53
C ASP A 57 15.08 3.96 -10.87
N CYS A 58 15.66 3.29 -9.89
CA CYS A 58 16.48 2.09 -10.03
C CYS A 58 15.67 0.80 -9.93
N PHE A 59 14.62 0.66 -10.72
CA PHE A 59 13.79 -0.55 -10.75
C PHE A 59 14.61 -1.82 -10.96
N ARG A 60 14.38 -2.83 -10.11
CA ARG A 60 15.08 -4.10 -10.15
C ARG A 60 14.27 -5.24 -9.54
N PRO A 61 14.46 -6.49 -10.00
CA PRO A 61 13.84 -7.65 -9.37
C PRO A 61 14.27 -7.79 -7.90
N ASP A 62 13.37 -8.29 -7.07
CA ASP A 62 13.68 -8.61 -5.67
C ASP A 62 14.19 -10.05 -5.57
N LEU A 63 15.49 -10.21 -5.38
CA LEU A 63 16.13 -11.54 -5.36
C LEU A 63 15.79 -12.37 -4.12
N ARG A 64 15.13 -11.82 -3.13
CA ARG A 64 14.60 -12.55 -1.96
C ARG A 64 13.41 -13.44 -2.34
N ILE A 65 12.73 -13.14 -3.46
CA ILE A 65 11.63 -13.96 -3.99
C ILE A 65 12.20 -15.03 -4.90
N PRO A 66 11.77 -16.31 -4.77
CA PRO A 66 12.17 -17.36 -5.69
C PRO A 66 11.87 -16.97 -7.15
N GLU A 67 12.78 -17.32 -8.06
CA GLU A 67 12.75 -16.86 -9.45
C GLU A 67 11.41 -17.13 -10.15
N MET A 68 10.86 -18.33 -9.93
CA MET A 68 9.60 -18.76 -10.53
C MET A 68 8.37 -17.92 -10.10
N PHE A 69 8.47 -17.16 -9.01
CA PHE A 69 7.38 -16.31 -8.49
C PHE A 69 7.70 -14.82 -8.57
N ARG A 70 8.91 -14.49 -9.01
CA ARG A 70 9.42 -13.11 -9.05
C ARG A 70 8.92 -12.39 -10.28
N SER A 71 8.34 -11.19 -10.09
CA SER A 71 8.11 -10.28 -11.22
C SER A 71 9.38 -9.51 -11.58
N THR A 72 9.49 -9.14 -12.84
CA THR A 72 10.64 -8.47 -13.43
C THR A 72 10.24 -7.22 -14.22
N LEU A 73 11.20 -6.44 -14.67
CA LEU A 73 10.93 -5.29 -15.53
C LEU A 73 10.39 -5.72 -16.91
N ALA A 74 10.76 -6.92 -17.37
CA ALA A 74 10.31 -7.45 -18.65
C ALA A 74 8.79 -7.66 -18.68
N ASP A 75 8.20 -8.06 -17.54
CA ASP A 75 6.75 -8.27 -17.43
C ASP A 75 5.93 -7.01 -17.71
N TYR A 76 6.48 -5.84 -17.39
CA TYR A 76 5.78 -4.56 -17.57
C TYR A 76 6.06 -3.90 -18.90
N ARG A 77 7.10 -4.34 -19.65
CA ARG A 77 7.48 -3.70 -20.92
C ARG A 77 6.40 -3.88 -21.97
N GLY A 78 5.85 -2.75 -22.47
CA GLY A 78 4.81 -2.76 -23.49
C GLY A 78 3.44 -3.26 -23.01
N SER A 79 3.25 -3.48 -21.71
CA SER A 79 2.00 -3.99 -21.14
C SER A 79 0.85 -2.97 -21.12
N GLY A 80 1.15 -1.69 -21.24
CA GLY A 80 0.18 -0.60 -21.05
C GLY A 80 -0.06 -0.21 -19.58
N TYR A 81 0.56 -0.93 -18.62
CA TYR A 81 0.48 -0.64 -17.20
C TYR A 81 1.77 -0.02 -16.67
N ASP A 82 1.63 0.91 -15.73
CA ASP A 82 2.73 1.43 -14.94
C ASP A 82 3.18 0.41 -13.88
N ARG A 83 4.45 0.49 -13.48
CA ARG A 83 4.96 -0.12 -12.25
C ARG A 83 4.46 0.72 -11.07
N GLY A 84 3.23 0.46 -10.65
CA GLY A 84 2.58 1.20 -9.57
C GLY A 84 3.20 0.85 -8.22
N HIS A 85 3.72 1.85 -7.51
CA HIS A 85 4.24 1.70 -6.17
C HIS A 85 3.10 1.51 -5.16
N LEU A 86 3.25 0.57 -4.22
CA LEU A 86 2.38 0.49 -3.04
C LEU A 86 2.91 1.36 -1.90
N VAL A 87 4.22 1.36 -1.67
CA VAL A 87 4.93 2.35 -0.85
C VAL A 87 5.61 3.33 -1.78
N PRO A 88 5.14 4.59 -1.85
CA PRO A 88 5.68 5.57 -2.79
C PRO A 88 7.10 5.98 -2.42
N SER A 89 7.94 6.24 -3.43
CA SER A 89 9.31 6.73 -3.21
C SER A 89 9.35 8.08 -2.48
N ALA A 90 8.30 8.90 -2.65
CA ALA A 90 8.17 10.18 -1.96
C ALA A 90 8.01 10.05 -0.43
N ASP A 91 7.54 8.89 0.06
CA ASP A 91 7.44 8.61 1.50
C ASP A 91 8.76 8.09 2.09
N ARG A 92 9.79 7.85 1.26
CA ARG A 92 11.09 7.27 1.59
C ARG A 92 12.23 8.06 0.95
N ASN A 93 12.19 9.37 1.09
CA ASN A 93 13.17 10.27 0.48
C ASN A 93 14.19 10.86 1.46
N SER A 94 14.23 10.39 2.71
CA SER A 94 15.20 10.80 3.73
C SER A 94 16.64 10.40 3.39
N ASN A 95 16.83 9.28 2.69
CA ASN A 95 18.13 8.86 2.18
C ASN A 95 18.00 7.98 0.93
N ARG A 96 19.10 7.88 0.16
CA ARG A 96 19.16 7.15 -1.10
C ARG A 96 18.84 5.68 -0.97
N LEU A 97 19.25 5.04 0.11
CA LEU A 97 19.07 3.61 0.29
C LEU A 97 17.60 3.26 0.53
N GLU A 98 16.92 4.01 1.39
CA GLU A 98 15.46 3.85 1.60
C GLU A 98 14.67 4.14 0.34
N ASN A 99 15.05 5.21 -0.39
CA ASN A 99 14.42 5.53 -1.67
C ASN A 99 14.62 4.39 -2.69
N SER A 100 15.85 3.92 -2.84
CA SER A 100 16.20 2.81 -3.74
C SER A 100 15.45 1.52 -3.44
N GLU A 101 15.17 1.18 -2.18
CA GLU A 101 14.41 -0.02 -1.82
C GLU A 101 12.97 0.05 -2.33
N THR A 102 12.37 1.24 -2.44
CA THR A 102 11.00 1.38 -2.98
C THR A 102 10.88 0.95 -4.44
N PHE A 103 11.99 0.87 -5.20
CA PHE A 103 12.04 0.45 -6.59
C PHE A 103 12.25 -1.06 -6.79
N LEU A 104 12.22 -1.85 -5.71
CA LEU A 104 12.15 -3.32 -5.82
C LEU A 104 10.82 -3.72 -6.46
N MET A 105 10.87 -4.66 -7.41
CA MET A 105 9.66 -5.15 -8.09
C MET A 105 8.67 -5.81 -7.13
N SER A 106 9.10 -6.22 -5.95
CA SER A 106 8.23 -6.69 -4.87
C SER A 106 7.30 -5.62 -4.29
N ASN A 107 7.56 -4.33 -4.56
CA ASN A 107 6.71 -3.20 -4.18
C ASN A 107 5.81 -2.72 -5.33
N MET A 108 5.86 -3.40 -6.50
CA MET A 108 5.17 -2.98 -7.72
C MET A 108 3.96 -3.84 -8.02
N ALA A 109 2.88 -3.18 -8.49
CA ALA A 109 1.72 -3.85 -9.05
C ALA A 109 1.33 -3.19 -10.39
N PRO A 110 0.76 -3.97 -11.36
CA PRO A 110 0.29 -3.40 -12.62
C PRO A 110 -0.83 -2.40 -12.39
N GLN A 111 -0.55 -1.12 -12.55
CA GLN A 111 -1.47 -0.03 -12.28
C GLN A 111 -1.76 0.77 -13.54
N HIS A 112 -3.04 1.06 -13.81
CA HIS A 112 -3.42 1.89 -14.94
C HIS A 112 -2.76 3.28 -14.83
N PRO A 113 -2.16 3.82 -15.89
CA PRO A 113 -1.44 5.10 -15.85
C PRO A 113 -2.24 6.26 -15.28
N ASP A 114 -3.53 6.38 -15.65
CA ASP A 114 -4.37 7.46 -15.13
C ASP A 114 -4.63 7.33 -13.62
N LEU A 115 -4.87 6.11 -13.13
CA LEU A 115 -4.98 5.88 -11.70
C LEU A 115 -3.68 6.23 -11.00
N ASN A 116 -2.56 5.63 -11.42
CA ASN A 116 -1.25 5.78 -10.80
C ASN A 116 -0.81 7.25 -10.72
N ARG A 117 -0.90 7.95 -11.85
CA ARG A 117 -0.34 9.31 -12.00
C ARG A 117 -1.26 10.42 -11.50
N LYS A 118 -2.55 10.13 -11.24
CA LYS A 118 -3.57 11.11 -10.84
C LYS A 118 -4.20 10.76 -9.49
N THR A 119 -5.31 10.04 -9.47
CA THR A 119 -6.12 9.80 -8.26
C THR A 119 -5.33 9.13 -7.13
N TRP A 120 -4.51 8.11 -7.45
CA TRP A 120 -3.69 7.42 -6.44
C TRP A 120 -2.63 8.34 -5.85
N ARG A 121 -1.91 9.08 -6.71
CA ARG A 121 -0.93 10.08 -6.28
C ARG A 121 -1.55 11.17 -5.40
N MET A 122 -2.73 11.68 -5.77
CA MET A 122 -3.43 12.69 -4.97
C MET A 122 -3.80 12.16 -3.58
N LEU A 123 -4.23 10.90 -3.48
CA LEU A 123 -4.49 10.25 -2.18
C LEU A 123 -3.21 10.14 -1.35
N GLU A 124 -2.09 9.77 -1.95
CA GLU A 124 -0.78 9.70 -1.28
C GLU A 124 -0.32 11.08 -0.78
N ASP A 125 -0.42 12.11 -1.62
CA ASP A 125 -0.11 13.50 -1.24
C ASP A 125 -0.97 13.96 -0.05
N LYS A 126 -2.27 13.60 -0.06
CA LYS A 126 -3.17 13.93 1.05
C LYS A 126 -2.78 13.23 2.34
N VAL A 127 -2.40 11.95 2.28
CA VAL A 127 -1.97 11.18 3.47
C VAL A 127 -0.69 11.81 4.06
N ARG A 128 0.29 12.21 3.23
CA ARG A 128 1.47 12.95 3.69
C ARG A 128 1.10 14.26 4.37
N THR A 129 0.15 15.02 3.79
CA THR A 129 -0.35 16.26 4.41
C THR A 129 -0.97 16.04 5.80
N ILE A 130 -1.54 14.86 6.06
CA ILE A 130 -2.05 14.52 7.41
C ILE A 130 -0.88 14.25 8.35
N ALA A 131 0.15 13.53 7.91
CA ALA A 131 1.27 13.12 8.75
C ALA A 131 2.10 14.29 9.31
N ILE A 132 2.12 15.45 8.61
CA ILE A 132 2.87 16.64 9.05
C ILE A 132 2.07 17.57 9.99
N LYS A 133 0.83 17.23 10.36
CA LYS A 133 0.04 18.06 11.27
C LYS A 133 0.51 17.90 12.70
N GLU A 134 0.65 19.02 13.42
CA GLU A 134 1.15 19.09 14.80
C GLU A 134 0.39 18.17 15.78
N GLU A 135 -0.93 18.03 15.60
CA GLU A 135 -1.74 17.17 16.45
C GLU A 135 -1.60 15.66 16.16
N ILE A 136 -0.94 15.25 15.07
CA ILE A 136 -0.79 13.86 14.66
C ILE A 136 0.55 13.31 15.13
N VAL A 137 0.50 12.16 15.80
CA VAL A 137 1.68 11.49 16.32
C VAL A 137 2.20 10.44 15.35
N GLU A 138 1.30 9.63 14.79
CA GLU A 138 1.67 8.57 13.86
C GLU A 138 0.60 8.33 12.79
N VAL A 139 1.07 8.06 11.58
CA VAL A 139 0.23 7.65 10.45
C VAL A 139 0.72 6.32 9.91
N TYR A 140 -0.15 5.33 9.93
CA TYR A 140 0.09 4.00 9.37
C TYR A 140 -0.70 3.84 8.08
N ALA A 141 -0.12 3.25 7.06
CA ALA A 141 -0.81 2.94 5.81
C ALA A 141 -0.60 1.48 5.42
N ILE A 142 -1.69 0.82 5.01
CA ILE A 142 -1.67 -0.47 4.33
C ILE A 142 -2.29 -0.26 2.96
N SER A 143 -1.55 -0.61 1.90
CA SER A 143 -1.99 -0.50 0.52
C SER A 143 -1.85 -1.84 -0.18
N GLY A 144 -2.70 -2.12 -1.17
CA GLY A 144 -2.58 -3.35 -1.92
C GLY A 144 -3.55 -3.45 -3.08
N PRO A 145 -3.40 -4.48 -3.92
CA PRO A 145 -4.34 -4.82 -4.97
C PRO A 145 -5.62 -5.46 -4.41
N VAL A 146 -6.71 -5.33 -5.16
CA VAL A 146 -7.97 -6.05 -4.95
C VAL A 146 -8.24 -6.89 -6.19
N PHE A 147 -8.46 -8.18 -6.00
CA PHE A 147 -8.79 -9.14 -7.04
C PHE A 147 -10.23 -9.60 -6.88
N ASP A 148 -11.04 -9.36 -7.89
CA ASP A 148 -12.42 -9.86 -7.93
C ASP A 148 -12.43 -11.26 -8.56
N ILE A 149 -12.59 -12.29 -7.73
CA ILE A 149 -12.56 -13.69 -8.16
C ILE A 149 -13.74 -14.03 -9.10
N GLY A 150 -14.81 -13.23 -9.08
CA GLY A 150 -15.94 -13.38 -9.98
C GLY A 150 -15.70 -12.86 -11.40
N GLN A 151 -14.56 -12.20 -11.66
CA GLN A 151 -14.23 -11.61 -12.96
C GLN A 151 -13.01 -12.29 -13.59
N PRO A 152 -12.89 -12.28 -14.93
CA PRO A 152 -11.70 -12.77 -15.62
C PRO A 152 -10.46 -11.97 -15.23
N PHE A 153 -9.33 -12.67 -15.05
CA PHE A 153 -8.05 -12.04 -14.80
C PHE A 153 -7.33 -11.71 -16.11
N THR A 154 -6.87 -10.48 -16.22
CA THR A 154 -5.86 -10.07 -17.21
C THR A 154 -4.48 -10.30 -16.61
N LYS A 155 -3.51 -10.69 -17.43
CA LYS A 155 -2.12 -10.91 -17.03
C LYS A 155 -1.18 -10.11 -17.93
N ILE A 156 -0.03 -9.74 -17.40
CA ILE A 156 1.08 -9.14 -18.14
C ILE A 156 2.33 -9.99 -17.98
N GLY A 157 3.24 -9.90 -18.95
CA GLY A 157 4.50 -10.65 -18.93
C GLY A 157 4.32 -12.13 -18.63
N ASP A 158 5.16 -12.66 -17.75
CA ASP A 158 5.12 -14.05 -17.29
C ASP A 158 4.15 -14.21 -16.12
N ASP A 159 2.83 -14.10 -16.38
CA ASP A 159 1.76 -14.40 -15.42
C ASP A 159 1.60 -13.42 -14.24
N VAL A 160 2.08 -12.17 -14.34
CA VAL A 160 1.74 -11.14 -13.33
C VAL A 160 0.28 -10.72 -13.52
N VAL A 161 -0.56 -10.95 -12.51
CA VAL A 161 -2.00 -10.69 -12.60
C VAL A 161 -2.30 -9.20 -12.45
N VAL A 162 -3.12 -8.64 -13.35
CA VAL A 162 -3.57 -7.24 -13.26
C VAL A 162 -4.69 -7.14 -12.23
N PRO A 163 -4.54 -6.31 -11.18
CA PRO A 163 -5.60 -6.08 -10.21
C PRO A 163 -6.81 -5.37 -10.83
N HIS A 164 -8.01 -5.69 -10.38
CA HIS A 164 -9.22 -4.97 -10.75
C HIS A 164 -9.33 -3.61 -10.06
N GLU A 165 -8.83 -3.53 -8.82
CA GLU A 165 -8.87 -2.31 -8.00
C GLU A 165 -7.63 -2.26 -7.11
N PHE A 166 -7.40 -1.10 -6.50
CA PHE A 166 -6.40 -0.92 -5.43
C PHE A 166 -7.06 -0.39 -4.17
N PHE A 167 -6.58 -0.85 -3.03
CA PHE A 167 -7.00 -0.32 -1.75
C PHE A 167 -5.88 0.44 -1.04
N LYS A 168 -6.29 1.40 -0.22
CA LYS A 168 -5.44 2.04 0.79
C LYS A 168 -6.25 2.21 2.07
N SER A 169 -5.74 1.69 3.19
CA SER A 169 -6.28 1.90 4.53
C SER A 169 -5.26 2.66 5.37
N VAL A 170 -5.67 3.79 5.93
CA VAL A 170 -4.80 4.72 6.67
C VAL A 170 -5.32 4.85 8.09
N LEU A 171 -4.49 4.48 9.06
CA LEU A 171 -4.76 4.67 10.47
C LEU A 171 -3.97 5.88 10.96
N VAL A 172 -4.66 6.81 11.60
CA VAL A 172 -4.09 8.05 12.14
C VAL A 172 -4.28 8.06 13.64
N GLU A 173 -3.20 8.24 14.39
CA GLU A 173 -3.21 8.42 15.85
C GLU A 173 -2.86 9.88 16.19
N ASP A 174 -3.72 10.54 16.97
CA ASP A 174 -3.45 11.89 17.45
C ASP A 174 -2.74 11.90 18.81
N SER A 175 -2.28 13.07 19.25
CA SER A 175 -1.55 13.29 20.52
C SER A 175 -2.35 12.91 21.77
N LYS A 176 -3.67 12.68 21.64
CA LYS A 176 -4.55 12.22 22.73
C LYS A 176 -4.79 10.71 22.65
N GLY A 177 -4.10 9.98 21.76
CA GLY A 177 -4.29 8.54 21.55
C GLY A 177 -5.59 8.18 20.82
N LYS A 178 -6.28 9.15 20.22
CA LYS A 178 -7.49 8.89 19.45
C LYS A 178 -7.14 8.40 18.06
N ILE A 179 -7.77 7.30 17.66
CA ILE A 179 -7.57 6.66 16.36
C ILE A 179 -8.70 7.03 15.40
N LYS A 180 -8.32 7.34 14.16
CA LYS A 180 -9.21 7.41 12.99
C LYS A 180 -8.68 6.44 11.92
N ILE A 181 -9.59 5.84 11.15
CA ILE A 181 -9.20 4.96 10.04
C ILE A 181 -9.96 5.39 8.79
N TYR A 182 -9.21 5.69 7.74
CA TYR A 182 -9.72 6.03 6.42
C TYR A 182 -9.39 4.88 5.47
N SER A 183 -10.37 4.42 4.71
CA SER A 183 -10.18 3.31 3.78
C SER A 183 -10.79 3.64 2.42
N PHE A 184 -10.11 3.21 1.36
CA PHE A 184 -10.47 3.50 -0.02
C PHE A 184 -10.31 2.23 -0.85
N ILE A 185 -11.19 2.03 -1.84
CA ILE A 185 -11.05 1.04 -2.91
C ILE A 185 -11.27 1.78 -4.22
N ILE A 186 -10.27 1.81 -5.08
CA ILE A 186 -10.24 2.61 -6.32
C ILE A 186 -10.08 1.68 -7.51
N PRO A 187 -10.96 1.73 -8.53
CA PRO A 187 -10.85 0.91 -9.72
C PRO A 187 -9.53 1.12 -10.47
N ASN A 188 -8.93 0.04 -10.97
CA ASN A 188 -7.69 0.05 -11.75
C ASN A 188 -8.00 0.31 -13.24
N THR A 189 -8.62 1.43 -13.54
CA THR A 189 -9.05 1.82 -14.89
C THR A 189 -8.67 3.26 -15.19
N ALA A 190 -8.92 3.68 -16.41
CA ALA A 190 -8.85 5.10 -16.79
C ALA A 190 -9.75 5.91 -15.86
N ASN A 191 -9.14 6.74 -15.03
CA ASN A 191 -9.86 7.52 -14.02
C ASN A 191 -9.26 8.92 -13.91
N ASN A 192 -10.09 9.93 -14.15
CA ASN A 192 -9.73 11.34 -13.97
C ASN A 192 -10.41 11.95 -12.73
N GLU A 193 -10.91 11.10 -11.81
CA GLU A 193 -11.56 11.59 -10.60
C GLU A 193 -10.55 12.27 -9.67
N THR A 194 -10.82 13.50 -9.33
CA THR A 194 -10.00 14.31 -8.43
C THR A 194 -10.47 14.24 -6.97
N ASP A 195 -11.74 13.85 -6.75
CA ASP A 195 -12.28 13.61 -5.42
C ASP A 195 -12.19 12.12 -5.05
N PHE A 196 -11.04 11.69 -4.54
CA PHE A 196 -10.85 10.31 -4.08
C PHE A 196 -11.78 9.92 -2.92
N ASN A 197 -12.44 10.86 -2.23
CA ASN A 197 -13.43 10.55 -1.20
C ASN A 197 -14.68 9.84 -1.74
N LYS A 198 -14.92 9.88 -3.05
CA LYS A 198 -15.95 9.06 -3.72
C LYS A 198 -15.67 7.57 -3.61
N PHE A 199 -14.42 7.17 -3.43
CA PHE A 199 -13.98 5.79 -3.26
C PHE A 199 -13.80 5.39 -1.79
N ALA A 200 -14.20 6.27 -0.85
CA ALA A 200 -14.12 5.96 0.57
C ALA A 200 -15.04 4.79 0.93
N THR A 201 -14.53 3.90 1.76
CA THR A 201 -15.23 2.70 2.21
C THR A 201 -14.99 2.44 3.69
N SER A 202 -15.63 1.42 4.25
CA SER A 202 -15.33 0.94 5.60
C SER A 202 -14.21 -0.09 5.59
N VAL A 203 -13.50 -0.23 6.72
CA VAL A 203 -12.50 -1.30 6.88
C VAL A 203 -13.14 -2.67 6.69
N ASN A 204 -14.32 -2.91 7.26
CA ASN A 204 -15.00 -4.21 7.15
C ASN A 204 -15.33 -4.57 5.69
N TYR A 205 -15.76 -3.60 4.88
CA TYR A 205 -16.01 -3.87 3.46
C TYR A 205 -14.70 -4.15 2.70
N LEU A 206 -13.63 -3.41 3.03
CA LEU A 206 -12.32 -3.65 2.46
C LEU A 206 -11.79 -5.06 2.84
N GLU A 207 -11.93 -5.46 4.10
CA GLU A 207 -11.57 -6.81 4.57
C GLU A 207 -12.37 -7.89 3.83
N PHE A 208 -13.67 -7.69 3.62
CA PHE A 208 -14.52 -8.59 2.84
C PHE A 208 -14.05 -8.71 1.38
N ARG A 209 -13.67 -7.58 0.74
CA ARG A 209 -13.21 -7.57 -0.66
C ARG A 209 -11.84 -8.19 -0.86
N THR A 210 -10.95 -8.09 0.11
CA THR A 210 -9.55 -8.55 0.01
C THR A 210 -9.28 -9.90 0.65
N GLY A 211 -10.15 -10.34 1.57
CA GLY A 211 -9.89 -11.48 2.45
C GLY A 211 -8.73 -11.24 3.44
N LEU A 212 -8.31 -9.99 3.63
CA LEU A 212 -7.29 -9.60 4.60
C LEU A 212 -7.96 -9.15 5.91
N GLU A 213 -7.35 -9.45 7.05
CA GLU A 213 -7.72 -8.89 8.34
C GLU A 213 -6.78 -7.71 8.65
N LEU A 214 -7.29 -6.47 8.51
CA LEU A 214 -6.52 -5.27 8.72
C LEU A 214 -6.59 -4.79 10.16
N TRP A 215 -5.49 -4.22 10.65
CA TRP A 215 -5.43 -3.66 12.00
C TRP A 215 -5.85 -4.68 13.06
N ASN A 216 -5.45 -5.93 12.90
CA ASN A 216 -5.98 -7.10 13.61
C ASN A 216 -5.56 -7.18 15.09
N LYS A 217 -4.64 -6.34 15.54
CA LYS A 217 -4.32 -6.17 16.97
C LYS A 217 -5.24 -5.17 17.68
N LEU A 218 -5.97 -4.33 16.94
CA LEU A 218 -6.98 -3.45 17.53
C LEU A 218 -8.25 -4.27 17.84
N LYS A 219 -8.65 -4.28 19.09
CA LYS A 219 -9.80 -5.06 19.58
C LYS A 219 -10.74 -4.19 20.44
N GLY A 220 -11.97 -4.65 20.55
CA GLY A 220 -13.00 -4.04 21.41
C GLY A 220 -14.14 -3.37 20.63
N GLN A 221 -15.26 -3.18 21.31
CA GLN A 221 -16.50 -2.69 20.68
C GLN A 221 -16.37 -1.33 20.00
N SER A 222 -15.54 -0.43 20.54
CA SER A 222 -15.27 0.88 19.92
C SER A 222 -14.53 0.74 18.59
N ILE A 223 -13.61 -0.19 18.50
CA ILE A 223 -12.86 -0.50 17.28
C ILE A 223 -13.76 -1.15 16.24
N GLU A 224 -14.61 -2.09 16.64
CA GLU A 224 -15.59 -2.71 15.73
C GLU A 224 -16.56 -1.67 15.14
N LYS A 225 -17.00 -0.71 15.95
CA LYS A 225 -17.78 0.42 15.46
C LYS A 225 -16.99 1.32 14.51
N LEU A 226 -15.71 1.53 14.80
CA LEU A 226 -14.81 2.35 13.96
C LEU A 226 -14.60 1.69 12.59
N LYS A 227 -14.32 0.37 12.56
CA LYS A 227 -14.12 -0.41 11.32
C LYS A 227 -15.36 -0.44 10.41
N LYS A 228 -16.57 -0.25 10.95
CA LYS A 228 -17.82 -0.15 10.18
C LYS A 228 -18.07 1.21 9.55
N LYS A 229 -17.39 2.26 10.02
CA LYS A 229 -17.62 3.62 9.54
C LYS A 229 -16.89 3.89 8.23
N ILE A 230 -17.57 4.59 7.32
CA ILE A 230 -16.94 5.24 6.18
C ILE A 230 -16.47 6.62 6.66
N GLN A 231 -15.17 6.87 6.58
CA GLN A 231 -14.57 8.14 6.91
C GLN A 231 -13.91 8.76 5.67
N ARG A 232 -13.99 10.07 5.55
CA ARG A 232 -13.42 10.86 4.44
C ARG A 232 -12.35 11.80 4.95
N ILE A 233 -11.34 12.11 4.12
CA ILE A 233 -10.19 12.98 4.44
C ILE A 233 -10.11 14.19 3.52
#